data_2dfe270530ad9fb047f9a232fa016d8d
#
_entry.id   2dfe270530ad9fb047f9a232fa016d8d
#
_cell.length_a   1.000
_cell.length_b   1.000
_cell.length_c   1.000
_cell.angle_alpha   90.00
_cell.angle_beta   90.00
_cell.angle_gamma   90.00
#
_symmetry.space_group_name_H-M   'P 1'
#
loop_
_entity.id
_entity.type
_entity.pdbx_description
1 polymer ?
#
loop_
_entity_poly.entity_id
_entity_poly.type
_entity_poly.pdbx_seq_one_letter_code
_entity_poly.pdbx_strand_id
1 'polypeptide(L)'
;MVDEGGCPTSGSGYPSDCEITQGLLEKARSRHEQNERGYVWRACLPRAAPLKLLLLDVDGVLTDGTIIYTHTDTELKSFNTKDGFGIRLLREAGVEVGLITARTSEAVARRAQDLKLIHVYQGVRKKVEIFEQVVAELSLGKEEVGYMGDDWLDLPLLTRVGFAATVADAVPEVLDVAHYVTKRAGGRGAVREVCDLIIAAKGKQESLLNKYIR
;
A
#
# COMPACT_ATOMS: atom_id res chain seq x y z
N MET A 1 -23.54 -15.39 -29.25
CA MET A 1 -22.47 -16.32 -28.90
C MET A 1 -21.25 -15.46 -28.64
N VAL A 2 -20.94 -15.20 -27.40
CA VAL A 2 -19.74 -14.44 -26.99
C VAL A 2 -18.68 -15.49 -26.73
N ASP A 3 -17.63 -15.45 -27.52
CA ASP A 3 -16.50 -16.38 -27.48
C ASP A 3 -15.73 -16.15 -26.15
N GLU A 4 -15.62 -17.20 -25.35
CA GLU A 4 -14.80 -17.19 -24.13
C GLU A 4 -13.35 -17.04 -24.57
N GLY A 5 -12.69 -15.94 -24.15
CA GLY A 5 -11.33 -15.57 -24.54
C GLY A 5 -10.28 -16.61 -24.16
N GLY A 6 -10.10 -17.60 -25.02
CA GLY A 6 -8.94 -18.49 -25.00
C GLY A 6 -7.67 -17.73 -25.34
N CYS A 7 -6.65 -17.84 -24.49
CA CYS A 7 -5.34 -17.26 -24.74
C CYS A 7 -4.73 -17.88 -26.01
N PRO A 8 -4.26 -17.09 -27.00
CA PRO A 8 -3.67 -17.65 -28.22
C PRO A 8 -2.35 -18.36 -27.87
N THR A 9 -2.24 -19.64 -28.25
CA THR A 9 -1.01 -20.41 -28.12
C THR A 9 0.04 -19.92 -29.12
N SER A 10 1.24 -19.59 -28.63
CA SER A 10 2.36 -19.22 -29.51
C SER A 10 2.93 -20.46 -30.17
N GLY A 11 2.96 -20.50 -31.51
CA GLY A 11 3.61 -21.58 -32.28
C GLY A 11 5.14 -21.61 -32.21
N SER A 12 5.78 -20.88 -31.29
CA SER A 12 7.24 -20.69 -31.20
C SER A 12 7.95 -21.58 -30.18
N GLY A 13 7.23 -22.44 -29.45
CA GLY A 13 7.81 -23.25 -28.35
C GLY A 13 8.13 -22.47 -27.06
N TYR A 14 7.92 -21.15 -27.05
CA TYR A 14 7.99 -20.31 -25.86
C TYR A 14 6.59 -19.94 -25.40
N PRO A 15 6.35 -19.85 -24.06
CA PRO A 15 5.03 -19.48 -23.54
C PRO A 15 4.68 -18.06 -24.00
N SER A 16 3.40 -17.83 -24.33
CA SER A 16 2.88 -16.49 -24.62
C SER A 16 2.90 -15.60 -23.37
N ASP A 17 2.89 -14.27 -23.55
CA ASP A 17 2.81 -13.31 -22.43
C ASP A 17 1.63 -13.60 -21.50
N CYS A 18 0.51 -14.10 -22.05
CA CYS A 18 -0.67 -14.50 -21.30
C CYS A 18 -0.39 -15.74 -20.41
N GLU A 19 0.24 -16.78 -20.94
CA GLU A 19 0.61 -18.00 -20.19
C GLU A 19 1.64 -17.68 -19.11
N ILE A 20 2.62 -16.81 -19.39
CA ILE A 20 3.58 -16.32 -18.39
C ILE A 20 2.85 -15.58 -17.27
N THR A 21 1.94 -14.69 -17.61
CA THR A 21 1.18 -13.91 -16.62
C THR A 21 0.33 -14.82 -15.74
N GLN A 22 -0.43 -15.74 -16.33
CA GLN A 22 -1.26 -16.69 -15.60
C GLN A 22 -0.41 -17.59 -14.69
N GLY A 23 0.69 -18.14 -15.16
CA GLY A 23 1.59 -18.96 -14.37
C GLY A 23 2.24 -18.22 -13.21
N LEU A 24 2.55 -16.91 -13.35
CA LEU A 24 3.06 -16.09 -12.27
C LEU A 24 1.97 -15.78 -11.22
N LEU A 25 0.74 -15.53 -11.65
CA LEU A 25 -0.39 -15.29 -10.77
C LEU A 25 -0.78 -16.54 -9.97
N GLU A 26 -0.80 -17.71 -10.61
CA GLU A 26 -1.07 -18.98 -9.93
C GLU A 26 0.01 -19.28 -8.86
N LYS A 27 1.29 -19.12 -9.19
CA LYS A 27 2.37 -19.26 -8.21
C LYS A 27 2.28 -18.25 -7.07
N ALA A 28 1.88 -17.02 -7.35
CA ALA A 28 1.69 -16.00 -6.33
C ALA A 28 0.51 -16.37 -5.40
N ARG A 29 -0.63 -16.78 -5.96
CA ARG A 29 -1.80 -17.28 -5.21
C ARG A 29 -1.44 -18.47 -4.33
N SER A 30 -0.78 -19.49 -4.88
CA SER A 30 -0.36 -20.68 -4.14
C SER A 30 0.54 -20.34 -2.94
N ARG A 31 1.48 -19.40 -3.10
CA ARG A 31 2.32 -18.93 -1.98
C ARG A 31 1.53 -18.22 -0.88
N HIS A 32 0.44 -17.53 -1.24
CA HIS A 32 -0.45 -16.89 -0.26
C HIS A 32 -1.40 -17.90 0.41
N GLU A 33 -1.81 -18.97 -0.31
CA GLU A 33 -2.77 -19.97 0.18
C GLU A 33 -2.17 -20.96 1.18
N GLN A 34 -0.87 -21.20 1.15
CA GLN A 34 -0.18 -22.21 1.97
C GLN A 34 0.09 -21.81 3.43
N ASN A 35 -0.31 -20.61 3.88
CA ASN A 35 -0.08 -20.13 5.24
C ASN A 35 -1.37 -19.62 5.89
N GLU A 36 -1.46 -19.70 7.24
CA GLU A 36 -2.54 -19.10 8.04
C GLU A 36 -2.77 -17.61 7.69
N ARG A 37 -1.71 -16.89 7.30
CA ARG A 37 -1.77 -15.51 6.80
C ARG A 37 -2.42 -15.37 5.42
N GLY A 38 -2.50 -16.42 4.61
CA GLY A 38 -3.29 -16.44 3.37
C GLY A 38 -4.79 -16.33 3.63
N TYR A 39 -5.24 -16.80 4.77
CA TYR A 39 -6.61 -16.61 5.22
C TYR A 39 -6.90 -15.14 5.56
N VAL A 40 -6.00 -14.49 6.34
CA VAL A 40 -6.13 -13.08 6.70
C VAL A 40 -6.09 -12.18 5.46
N TRP A 41 -5.20 -12.46 4.51
CA TRP A 41 -5.14 -11.77 3.23
C TRP A 41 -6.49 -11.81 2.49
N ARG A 42 -7.07 -13.02 2.34
CA ARG A 42 -8.37 -13.19 1.67
C ARG A 42 -9.52 -12.52 2.42
N ALA A 43 -9.50 -12.60 3.75
CA ALA A 43 -10.50 -11.96 4.59
C ALA A 43 -10.49 -10.42 4.48
N CYS A 44 -9.33 -9.83 4.13
CA CYS A 44 -9.18 -8.40 3.94
C CYS A 44 -9.59 -7.89 2.54
N LEU A 45 -9.67 -8.76 1.52
CA LEU A 45 -10.02 -8.35 0.16
C LEU A 45 -11.35 -7.57 0.06
N PRO A 46 -12.44 -7.99 0.72
CA PRO A 46 -13.71 -7.24 0.67
C PRO A 46 -13.60 -5.82 1.25
N ARG A 47 -12.77 -5.62 2.28
CA ARG A 47 -12.53 -4.30 2.88
C ARG A 47 -11.64 -3.43 2.00
N ALA A 48 -10.71 -4.02 1.29
CA ALA A 48 -9.78 -3.32 0.42
C ALA A 48 -10.37 -2.98 -0.97
N ALA A 49 -11.40 -3.71 -1.42
CA ALA A 49 -12.01 -3.53 -2.74
C ALA A 49 -12.63 -2.12 -2.95
N PRO A 50 -13.36 -1.50 -2.00
CA PRO A 50 -13.96 -0.19 -2.21
C PRO A 50 -12.96 0.97 -2.14
N LEU A 51 -11.72 0.76 -1.71
CA LEU A 51 -10.75 1.84 -1.46
C LEU A 51 -10.51 2.70 -2.69
N LYS A 52 -10.55 4.00 -2.48
CA LYS A 52 -10.19 5.04 -3.45
C LYS A 52 -8.96 5.84 -3.01
N LEU A 53 -8.66 5.81 -1.70
CA LEU A 53 -7.54 6.52 -1.10
C LEU A 53 -6.84 5.61 -0.08
N LEU A 54 -5.51 5.56 -0.12
CA LEU A 54 -4.66 4.99 0.93
C LEU A 54 -3.80 6.10 1.53
N LEU A 55 -4.00 6.38 2.81
CA LEU A 55 -3.17 7.30 3.58
C LEU A 55 -2.12 6.52 4.38
N LEU A 56 -0.90 7.02 4.40
CA LEU A 56 0.25 6.37 5.05
C LEU A 56 0.86 7.32 6.08
N ASP A 57 1.24 6.79 7.23
CA ASP A 57 2.30 7.42 8.02
C ASP A 57 3.65 7.25 7.32
N VAL A 58 4.68 7.90 7.82
CA VAL A 58 6.02 7.90 7.22
C VAL A 58 7.01 7.17 8.10
N ASP A 59 7.22 7.66 9.33
CA ASP A 59 8.23 7.11 10.24
C ASP A 59 7.70 5.79 10.83
N GLY A 60 8.43 4.70 10.63
CA GLY A 60 7.98 3.35 11.00
C GLY A 60 7.13 2.64 9.94
N VAL A 61 6.61 3.33 8.91
CA VAL A 61 5.82 2.75 7.81
C VAL A 61 6.59 2.77 6.49
N LEU A 62 6.86 3.96 5.94
CA LEU A 62 7.68 4.14 4.72
C LEU A 62 9.18 4.06 5.00
N THR A 63 9.58 4.33 6.25
CA THR A 63 10.93 4.16 6.78
C THR A 63 10.91 3.10 7.88
N ASP A 64 12.07 2.74 8.40
CA ASP A 64 12.21 1.84 9.54
C ASP A 64 12.15 2.57 10.91
N GLY A 65 11.67 3.82 10.92
CA GLY A 65 11.57 4.64 12.13
C GLY A 65 12.89 5.22 12.63
N THR A 66 14.03 4.86 12.03
CA THR A 66 15.35 5.39 12.43
C THR A 66 15.47 6.87 12.03
N ILE A 67 15.90 7.69 13.01
CA ILE A 67 16.21 9.09 12.78
C ILE A 67 17.73 9.25 12.70
N ILE A 68 18.24 9.82 11.60
CA ILE A 68 19.66 10.06 11.37
C ILE A 68 19.87 11.56 11.16
N TYR A 69 20.61 12.18 12.07
CA TYR A 69 21.04 13.57 11.91
C TYR A 69 22.47 13.65 11.39
N THR A 70 22.71 14.54 10.44
CA THR A 70 24.07 14.86 9.99
C THR A 70 24.67 15.97 10.85
N HIS A 71 25.96 16.19 10.71
CA HIS A 71 26.66 17.31 11.37
C HIS A 71 26.21 18.70 10.86
N THR A 72 25.40 18.76 9.80
CA THR A 72 24.81 20.00 9.25
C THR A 72 23.33 20.15 9.64
N ASP A 73 22.87 19.49 10.69
CA ASP A 73 21.50 19.47 11.17
C ASP A 73 20.46 18.99 10.12
N THR A 74 20.94 18.34 9.06
CA THR A 74 20.07 17.74 8.05
C THR A 74 19.64 16.35 8.47
N GLU A 75 18.32 16.07 8.40
CA GLU A 75 17.78 14.73 8.65
C GLU A 75 17.88 13.86 7.38
N LEU A 76 18.40 12.64 7.55
CA LEU A 76 18.40 11.64 6.49
C LEU A 76 17.31 10.60 6.76
N LYS A 77 16.61 10.20 5.68
CA LYS A 77 15.64 9.08 5.71
C LYS A 77 15.94 8.08 4.60
N SER A 78 15.80 6.80 4.94
CA SER A 78 15.94 5.70 4.00
C SER A 78 14.57 5.20 3.57
N PHE A 79 14.31 5.18 2.25
CA PHE A 79 13.07 4.70 1.67
C PHE A 79 13.31 3.44 0.84
N ASN A 80 12.37 2.51 0.89
CA ASN A 80 12.44 1.27 0.11
C ASN A 80 11.91 1.50 -1.32
N THR A 81 12.67 1.02 -2.31
CA THR A 81 12.29 1.14 -3.73
C THR A 81 11.05 0.30 -4.07
N LYS A 82 10.85 -0.85 -3.43
CA LYS A 82 9.68 -1.72 -3.65
C LYS A 82 8.40 -1.04 -3.15
N ASP A 83 8.47 -0.34 -2.01
CA ASP A 83 7.33 0.43 -1.48
C ASP A 83 6.95 1.55 -2.45
N GLY A 84 7.94 2.31 -2.94
CA GLY A 84 7.68 3.35 -3.93
C GLY A 84 7.10 2.82 -5.24
N PHE A 85 7.55 1.65 -5.69
CA PHE A 85 6.97 1.01 -6.88
C PHE A 85 5.54 0.49 -6.61
N GLY A 86 5.27 -0.05 -5.42
CA GLY A 86 3.94 -0.45 -4.99
C GLY A 86 2.95 0.72 -5.01
N ILE A 87 3.34 1.87 -4.46
CA ILE A 87 2.55 3.11 -4.49
C ILE A 87 2.23 3.51 -5.93
N ARG A 88 3.21 3.46 -6.83
CA ARG A 88 2.98 3.78 -8.25
C ARG A 88 1.98 2.82 -8.90
N LEU A 89 2.13 1.51 -8.68
CA LEU A 89 1.19 0.49 -9.19
C LEU A 89 -0.23 0.69 -8.64
N LEU A 90 -0.35 1.02 -7.34
CA LEU A 90 -1.63 1.25 -6.70
C LEU A 90 -2.35 2.45 -7.32
N ARG A 91 -1.64 3.54 -7.60
CA ARG A 91 -2.19 4.70 -8.32
C ARG A 91 -2.58 4.37 -9.77
N GLU A 92 -1.79 3.54 -10.46
CA GLU A 92 -2.19 3.01 -11.78
C GLU A 92 -3.44 2.12 -11.71
N ALA A 93 -3.71 1.49 -10.56
CA ALA A 93 -4.94 0.75 -10.30
C ALA A 93 -6.16 1.64 -9.98
N GLY A 94 -5.96 2.97 -9.89
CA GLY A 94 -7.02 3.94 -9.63
C GLY A 94 -7.27 4.22 -8.15
N VAL A 95 -6.28 4.00 -7.27
CA VAL A 95 -6.32 4.36 -5.86
C VAL A 95 -5.31 5.47 -5.59
N GLU A 96 -5.77 6.62 -5.11
CA GLU A 96 -4.86 7.69 -4.70
C GLU A 96 -4.10 7.32 -3.43
N VAL A 97 -2.90 7.89 -3.29
CA VAL A 97 -2.06 7.68 -2.10
C VAL A 97 -1.64 9.02 -1.53
N GLY A 98 -1.74 9.15 -0.21
CA GLY A 98 -1.32 10.34 0.52
C GLY A 98 -0.48 10.01 1.74
N LEU A 99 0.18 11.04 2.29
CA LEU A 99 1.02 10.96 3.49
C LEU A 99 0.45 11.87 4.57
N ILE A 100 0.36 11.36 5.81
CA ILE A 100 0.03 12.16 7.00
C ILE A 100 1.07 11.83 8.07
N THR A 101 1.99 12.75 8.34
CA THR A 101 3.06 12.56 9.33
C THR A 101 3.15 13.70 10.33
N ALA A 102 3.49 13.38 11.57
CA ALA A 102 3.67 14.36 12.64
C ALA A 102 4.95 15.20 12.47
N ARG A 103 5.93 14.71 11.74
CA ARG A 103 7.21 15.37 11.52
C ARG A 103 7.21 16.14 10.21
N THR A 104 8.09 17.14 10.10
CA THR A 104 8.38 17.86 8.86
C THR A 104 9.79 17.50 8.42
N SER A 105 9.96 17.05 7.17
CA SER A 105 11.23 16.60 6.63
C SER A 105 11.32 16.90 5.13
N GLU A 106 12.42 17.50 4.70
CA GLU A 106 12.70 17.74 3.27
C GLU A 106 12.85 16.42 2.50
N ALA A 107 13.41 15.38 3.16
CA ALA A 107 13.53 14.06 2.56
C ALA A 107 12.16 13.46 2.22
N VAL A 108 11.15 13.67 3.09
CA VAL A 108 9.77 13.26 2.85
C VAL A 108 9.15 14.05 1.71
N ALA A 109 9.33 15.39 1.70
CA ALA A 109 8.82 16.24 0.62
C ALA A 109 9.38 15.82 -0.74
N ARG A 110 10.70 15.59 -0.82
CA ARG A 110 11.36 15.11 -2.04
C ARG A 110 10.83 13.72 -2.45
N ARG A 111 10.70 12.79 -1.50
CA ARG A 111 10.17 11.45 -1.80
C ARG A 111 8.74 11.50 -2.33
N ALA A 112 7.89 12.32 -1.73
CA ALA A 112 6.52 12.53 -2.19
C ALA A 112 6.48 13.10 -3.63
N GLN A 113 7.37 14.05 -3.95
CA GLN A 113 7.52 14.61 -5.29
C GLN A 113 7.95 13.53 -6.30
N ASP A 114 8.96 12.70 -5.98
CA ASP A 114 9.44 11.60 -6.83
C ASP A 114 8.31 10.60 -7.13
N LEU A 115 7.42 10.35 -6.16
CA LEU A 115 6.26 9.47 -6.28
C LEU A 115 5.03 10.19 -6.87
N LYS A 116 5.13 11.51 -7.14
CA LYS A 116 4.05 12.38 -7.63
C LYS A 116 2.80 12.34 -6.74
N LEU A 117 2.98 12.29 -5.42
CA LEU A 117 1.88 12.35 -4.47
C LEU A 117 1.38 13.78 -4.33
N ILE A 118 0.06 13.95 -4.34
CA ILE A 118 -0.59 15.27 -4.22
C ILE A 118 -1.12 15.52 -2.81
N HIS A 119 -1.43 14.46 -2.07
CA HIS A 119 -1.93 14.53 -0.70
C HIS A 119 -0.76 14.31 0.28
N VAL A 120 -0.09 15.40 0.69
CA VAL A 120 1.10 15.33 1.54
C VAL A 120 0.96 16.32 2.69
N TYR A 121 0.76 15.79 3.88
CA TYR A 121 0.52 16.56 5.09
C TYR A 121 1.61 16.25 6.11
N GLN A 122 2.50 17.21 6.32
CA GLN A 122 3.62 17.14 7.27
C GLN A 122 3.38 18.06 8.47
N GLY A 123 4.02 17.78 9.61
CA GLY A 123 3.90 18.57 10.83
C GLY A 123 2.52 18.43 11.51
N VAL A 124 1.79 17.36 11.21
CA VAL A 124 0.42 17.13 11.65
C VAL A 124 0.40 16.44 13.01
N ARG A 125 0.06 17.20 14.06
CA ARG A 125 -0.10 16.63 15.41
C ARG A 125 -1.45 15.94 15.62
N LYS A 126 -2.50 16.41 14.95
CA LYS A 126 -3.87 15.88 15.03
C LYS A 126 -4.28 15.30 13.69
N LYS A 127 -3.87 14.07 13.44
CA LYS A 127 -4.09 13.38 12.16
C LYS A 127 -5.57 13.29 11.77
N VAL A 128 -6.49 13.24 12.75
CA VAL A 128 -7.94 13.15 12.50
C VAL A 128 -8.48 14.39 11.78
N GLU A 129 -8.03 15.59 12.14
CA GLU A 129 -8.50 16.83 11.51
C GLU A 129 -8.16 16.84 10.02
N ILE A 130 -6.93 16.43 9.66
CA ILE A 130 -6.50 16.31 8.26
C ILE A 130 -7.27 15.19 7.54
N PHE A 131 -7.47 14.05 8.19
CA PHE A 131 -8.24 12.96 7.62
C PHE A 131 -9.67 13.41 7.27
N GLU A 132 -10.37 14.09 8.18
CA GLU A 132 -11.73 14.59 7.96
C GLU A 132 -11.77 15.63 6.83
N GLN A 133 -10.77 16.53 6.77
CA GLN A 133 -10.63 17.48 5.68
C GLN A 133 -10.48 16.77 4.33
N VAL A 134 -9.54 15.82 4.21
CA VAL A 134 -9.27 15.08 2.96
C VAL A 134 -10.50 14.29 2.51
N VAL A 135 -11.16 13.61 3.44
CA VAL A 135 -12.38 12.83 3.15
C VAL A 135 -13.49 13.75 2.61
N ALA A 136 -13.65 14.94 3.22
CA ALA A 136 -14.63 15.92 2.77
C ALA A 136 -14.27 16.51 1.40
N GLU A 137 -13.03 16.92 1.18
CA GLU A 137 -12.54 17.49 -0.09
C GLU A 137 -12.71 16.51 -1.26
N LEU A 138 -12.44 15.22 -1.04
CA LEU A 138 -12.56 14.19 -2.05
C LEU A 138 -13.97 13.57 -2.13
N SER A 139 -14.89 13.99 -1.28
CA SER A 139 -16.25 13.44 -1.18
C SER A 139 -16.26 11.90 -1.03
N LEU A 140 -15.39 11.38 -0.16
CA LEU A 140 -15.23 9.94 0.10
C LEU A 140 -16.03 9.50 1.35
N GLY A 141 -16.55 8.26 1.31
CA GLY A 141 -16.98 7.56 2.50
C GLY A 141 -15.76 7.02 3.28
N LYS A 142 -15.90 6.84 4.60
CA LYS A 142 -14.81 6.29 5.42
C LYS A 142 -14.40 4.88 4.97
N GLU A 143 -15.35 4.12 4.44
CA GLU A 143 -15.15 2.77 3.86
C GLU A 143 -14.30 2.79 2.58
N GLU A 144 -14.18 3.93 1.91
CA GLU A 144 -13.38 4.13 0.71
C GLU A 144 -11.94 4.55 1.01
N VAL A 145 -11.61 4.72 2.31
CA VAL A 145 -10.29 5.15 2.75
C VAL A 145 -9.60 4.05 3.55
N GLY A 146 -8.36 3.76 3.18
CA GLY A 146 -7.42 2.95 3.95
C GLY A 146 -6.41 3.84 4.68
N TYR A 147 -5.91 3.35 5.80
CA TYR A 147 -4.82 3.96 6.55
C TYR A 147 -3.80 2.91 6.99
N MET A 148 -2.53 3.28 6.94
CA MET A 148 -1.43 2.46 7.46
C MET A 148 -0.58 3.30 8.41
N GLY A 149 -0.42 2.83 9.65
CA GLY A 149 0.35 3.45 10.72
C GLY A 149 0.97 2.39 11.62
N ASP A 150 1.84 2.77 12.56
CA ASP A 150 2.61 1.84 13.38
C ASP A 150 2.61 2.17 14.88
N ASP A 151 2.14 3.37 15.27
CA ASP A 151 2.24 3.83 16.66
C ASP A 151 0.91 4.45 17.16
N TRP A 152 0.83 4.79 18.41
CA TRP A 152 -0.37 5.34 19.10
C TRP A 152 -0.93 6.59 18.44
N LEU A 153 -0.09 7.39 17.80
CA LEU A 153 -0.52 8.57 17.04
C LEU A 153 -1.44 8.21 15.86
N ASP A 154 -1.42 6.94 15.43
CA ASP A 154 -2.20 6.42 14.30
C ASP A 154 -3.52 5.77 14.72
N LEU A 155 -3.64 5.35 15.99
CA LEU A 155 -4.85 4.71 16.53
C LEU A 155 -6.14 5.47 16.19
N PRO A 156 -6.17 6.83 16.28
CA PRO A 156 -7.37 7.56 15.93
C PRO A 156 -7.81 7.39 14.48
N LEU A 157 -6.90 7.17 13.52
CA LEU A 157 -7.23 6.92 12.11
C LEU A 157 -7.51 5.44 11.87
N LEU A 158 -6.67 4.54 12.38
CA LEU A 158 -6.82 3.10 12.24
C LEU A 158 -8.20 2.60 12.68
N THR A 159 -8.77 3.22 13.73
CA THR A 159 -10.11 2.88 14.25
C THR A 159 -11.26 3.51 13.48
N ARG A 160 -11.00 4.39 12.48
CA ARG A 160 -12.04 5.14 11.75
C ARG A 160 -12.17 4.75 10.28
N VAL A 161 -11.10 4.23 9.68
CA VAL A 161 -11.06 3.90 8.24
C VAL A 161 -11.71 2.56 7.92
N GLY A 162 -12.14 2.39 6.68
CA GLY A 162 -12.69 1.11 6.19
C GLY A 162 -11.66 -0.01 6.14
N PHE A 163 -10.38 0.35 5.91
CA PHE A 163 -9.28 -0.61 5.90
C PHE A 163 -8.08 -0.08 6.68
N ALA A 164 -7.83 -0.67 7.85
CA ALA A 164 -6.68 -0.39 8.69
C ALA A 164 -5.59 -1.44 8.44
N ALA A 165 -4.39 -0.98 8.10
CA ALA A 165 -3.21 -1.83 7.93
C ALA A 165 -2.08 -1.36 8.84
N THR A 166 -1.18 -2.26 9.21
CA THR A 166 0.02 -1.93 9.95
C THR A 166 1.20 -2.81 9.57
N VAL A 167 2.38 -2.42 10.01
CA VAL A 167 3.65 -3.11 9.80
C VAL A 167 3.85 -4.24 10.83
N ALA A 168 4.72 -5.20 10.51
CA ALA A 168 4.98 -6.35 11.39
C ALA A 168 5.61 -5.97 12.74
N ASP A 169 6.28 -4.85 12.80
CA ASP A 169 7.01 -4.31 13.95
C ASP A 169 6.31 -3.10 14.60
N ALA A 170 5.01 -2.91 14.34
CA ALA A 170 4.20 -1.92 15.03
C ALA A 170 4.06 -2.23 16.52
N VAL A 171 3.70 -1.20 17.31
CA VAL A 171 3.41 -1.40 18.72
C VAL A 171 2.19 -2.29 18.96
N PRO A 172 2.11 -3.03 20.06
CA PRO A 172 1.07 -4.05 20.31
C PRO A 172 -0.36 -3.52 20.13
N GLU A 173 -0.66 -2.33 20.62
CA GLU A 173 -2.00 -1.75 20.56
C GLU A 173 -2.44 -1.44 19.12
N VAL A 174 -1.50 -1.16 18.24
CA VAL A 174 -1.76 -0.96 16.81
C VAL A 174 -1.96 -2.29 16.11
N LEU A 175 -1.18 -3.32 16.48
CA LEU A 175 -1.37 -4.68 15.97
C LEU A 175 -2.79 -5.20 16.27
N ASP A 176 -3.34 -4.88 17.47
CA ASP A 176 -4.65 -5.35 17.92
C ASP A 176 -5.83 -4.72 17.18
N VAL A 177 -5.69 -3.48 16.67
CA VAL A 177 -6.77 -2.76 15.97
C VAL A 177 -6.70 -2.88 14.46
N ALA A 178 -5.56 -3.33 13.91
CA ALA A 178 -5.38 -3.41 12.48
C ALA A 178 -6.17 -4.58 11.86
N HIS A 179 -6.83 -4.33 10.72
CA HIS A 179 -7.45 -5.38 9.93
C HIS A 179 -6.41 -6.28 9.24
N TYR A 180 -5.25 -5.69 8.87
CA TYR A 180 -4.16 -6.39 8.22
C TYR A 180 -2.81 -5.99 8.81
N VAL A 181 -2.07 -6.97 9.30
CA VAL A 181 -0.68 -6.84 9.75
C VAL A 181 0.22 -7.42 8.67
N THR A 182 1.15 -6.62 8.15
CA THR A 182 2.08 -7.08 7.10
C THR A 182 3.07 -8.13 7.63
N LYS A 183 3.65 -8.91 6.73
CA LYS A 183 4.76 -9.83 7.06
C LYS A 183 6.09 -9.09 7.20
N ARG A 184 6.15 -7.90 6.61
CA ARG A 184 7.35 -7.07 6.53
C ARG A 184 7.27 -5.94 7.51
N ALA A 185 8.43 -5.58 8.07
CA ALA A 185 8.61 -4.40 8.91
C ALA A 185 8.52 -3.11 8.09
N GLY A 186 8.34 -2.00 8.77
CA GLY A 186 8.36 -0.66 8.19
C GLY A 186 9.65 -0.39 7.41
N GLY A 187 9.54 0.33 6.29
CA GLY A 187 10.68 0.61 5.40
C GLY A 187 11.31 -0.62 4.75
N ARG A 188 10.72 -1.81 4.89
CA ARG A 188 11.26 -3.08 4.37
C ARG A 188 10.34 -3.76 3.35
N GLY A 189 9.42 -3.02 2.75
CA GLY A 189 8.48 -3.54 1.76
C GLY A 189 7.08 -3.83 2.32
N ALA A 190 6.75 -3.31 3.49
CA ALA A 190 5.43 -3.45 4.11
C ALA A 190 4.35 -2.70 3.31
N VAL A 191 4.63 -1.47 2.88
CA VAL A 191 3.72 -0.69 2.05
C VAL A 191 3.49 -1.38 0.70
N ARG A 192 4.53 -1.98 0.11
CA ARG A 192 4.38 -2.79 -1.12
C ARG A 192 3.39 -3.94 -0.91
N GLU A 193 3.45 -4.63 0.22
CA GLU A 193 2.56 -5.73 0.54
C GLU A 193 1.10 -5.28 0.63
N VAL A 194 0.84 -4.14 1.28
CA VAL A 194 -0.51 -3.53 1.36
C VAL A 194 -0.99 -3.08 -0.03
N CYS A 195 -0.14 -2.46 -0.84
CA CYS A 195 -0.48 -2.08 -2.21
C CYS A 195 -0.88 -3.30 -3.04
N ASP A 196 -0.12 -4.39 -2.96
CA ASP A 196 -0.40 -5.63 -3.70
C ASP A 196 -1.75 -6.23 -3.26
N LEU A 197 -2.09 -6.16 -1.95
CA LEU A 197 -3.40 -6.59 -1.44
C LEU A 197 -4.55 -5.78 -2.04
N ILE A 198 -4.44 -4.45 -2.04
CA ILE A 198 -5.49 -3.57 -2.57
C ILE A 198 -5.63 -3.76 -4.10
N ILE A 199 -4.52 -3.89 -4.83
CA ILE A 199 -4.52 -4.17 -6.27
C ILE A 199 -5.22 -5.51 -6.56
N ALA A 200 -4.97 -6.54 -5.74
CA ALA A 200 -5.64 -7.83 -5.84
C ALA A 200 -7.14 -7.71 -5.57
N ALA A 201 -7.52 -6.99 -4.52
CA ALA A 201 -8.93 -6.75 -4.17
C ALA A 201 -9.70 -6.04 -5.29
N LYS A 202 -9.01 -5.19 -6.06
CA LYS A 202 -9.58 -4.50 -7.24
C LYS A 202 -9.55 -5.32 -8.52
N GLY A 203 -9.00 -6.54 -8.50
CA GLY A 203 -8.87 -7.38 -9.70
C GLY A 203 -7.95 -6.81 -10.77
N LYS A 204 -6.98 -5.93 -10.39
CA LYS A 204 -6.10 -5.23 -11.34
C LYS A 204 -4.72 -5.87 -11.50
N GLN A 205 -4.42 -6.97 -10.80
CA GLN A 205 -3.10 -7.60 -10.83
C GLN A 205 -2.66 -8.02 -12.22
N GLU A 206 -3.54 -8.73 -12.95
CA GLU A 206 -3.23 -9.25 -14.27
C GLU A 206 -2.98 -8.12 -15.28
N SER A 207 -3.88 -7.14 -15.33
CA SER A 207 -3.76 -6.02 -16.26
C SER A 207 -2.50 -5.17 -16.01
N LEU A 208 -2.09 -5.01 -14.74
CA LEU A 208 -0.85 -4.33 -14.40
C LEU A 208 0.36 -5.17 -14.76
N LEU A 209 0.37 -6.47 -14.40
CA LEU A 209 1.50 -7.36 -14.68
C LEU A 209 1.79 -7.45 -16.18
N ASN A 210 0.74 -7.53 -17.02
CA ASN A 210 0.86 -7.56 -18.47
C ASN A 210 1.58 -6.34 -19.07
N LYS A 211 1.55 -5.17 -18.40
CA LYS A 211 2.30 -3.99 -18.85
C LYS A 211 3.82 -4.14 -18.69
N TYR A 212 4.28 -5.03 -17.80
CA TYR A 212 5.70 -5.22 -17.45
C TYR A 212 6.32 -6.49 -18.02
N ILE A 213 5.53 -7.33 -18.68
CA ILE A 213 6.01 -8.56 -19.36
C ILE A 213 6.28 -8.27 -20.85
N ARG A 214 5.66 -7.23 -21.41
CA ARG A 214 5.84 -6.81 -22.81
C ARG A 214 7.14 -6.09 -23.07
#